data_02ca638c5d6b060d092e25b94eb668cc
#
_entry.id   02ca638c5d6b060d092e25b94eb668cc
#
_cell.length_a   1.000
_cell.length_b   1.000
_cell.length_c   1.000
_cell.angle_alpha   90.00
_cell.angle_beta   90.00
_cell.angle_gamma   90.00
#
_symmetry.space_group_name_H-M   'P 1'
#
loop_
_entity.id
_entity.type
_entity.pdbx_description
1 polymer ?
#
loop_
_entity_poly.entity_id
_entity_poly.type
_entity_poly.pdbx_seq_one_letter_code
_entity_poly.pdbx_strand_id
1 'polypeptide(L)'
;MQESKEYLIKKKIPAVSICTLTHNRAHFLPRLQRCIESQTYPLDKIEWVILDDSTTYTESLRIKSHSDLRIKYQRINEKLSLGAKRNLSHKLCSGEIIVYMDDDDYYFSERVSHAV
;
A
#
# COMPACT_ATOMS: atom_id res chain seq x y z
N MET A 1 -13.44 17.47 20.33
CA MET A 1 -13.78 17.12 21.70
C MET A 1 -12.80 16.12 22.23
N GLN A 2 -12.29 16.36 23.42
CA GLN A 2 -11.25 15.52 24.01
C GLN A 2 -11.68 14.07 24.24
N GLU A 3 -12.93 13.86 24.61
CA GLU A 3 -13.47 12.52 24.83
C GLU A 3 -13.40 11.67 23.57
N SER A 4 -13.71 12.27 22.41
CA SER A 4 -13.61 11.57 21.12
C SER A 4 -12.17 11.18 20.81
N LYS A 5 -11.23 12.03 21.15
CA LYS A 5 -9.82 11.78 20.92
C LYS A 5 -9.29 10.66 21.81
N GLU A 6 -9.67 10.67 23.08
CA GLU A 6 -9.33 9.61 24.02
C GLU A 6 -9.98 8.29 23.64
N TYR A 7 -11.22 8.34 23.19
CA TYR A 7 -11.93 7.16 22.70
C TYR A 7 -11.24 6.56 21.50
N LEU A 8 -10.79 7.39 20.55
CA LEU A 8 -10.08 6.91 19.36
C LEU A 8 -8.70 6.33 19.70
N ILE A 9 -8.04 6.87 20.73
CA ILE A 9 -6.77 6.32 21.21
C ILE A 9 -6.98 4.97 21.88
N LYS A 10 -8.04 4.83 22.65
CA LYS A 10 -8.38 3.57 23.32
C LYS A 10 -8.96 2.56 22.33
N LYS A 11 -9.72 3.02 21.34
CA LYS A 11 -10.24 2.19 20.29
C LYS A 11 -9.08 1.86 19.35
N LYS A 12 -8.74 0.61 19.28
CA LYS A 12 -7.65 0.15 18.44
C LYS A 12 -7.95 0.45 16.97
N ILE A 13 -7.18 1.38 16.39
CA ILE A 13 -7.25 1.66 14.97
C ILE A 13 -6.53 0.52 14.24
N PRO A 14 -7.20 -0.21 13.33
CA PRO A 14 -6.56 -1.34 12.65
C PRO A 14 -5.37 -0.91 11.81
N ALA A 15 -4.34 -1.73 11.78
CA ALA A 15 -3.25 -1.58 10.84
C ALA A 15 -3.72 -2.04 9.46
N VAL A 16 -3.35 -1.30 8.43
CA VAL A 16 -3.78 -1.54 7.06
C VAL A 16 -2.57 -1.81 6.18
N SER A 17 -2.67 -2.85 5.35
CA SER A 17 -1.71 -3.11 4.29
C SER A 17 -2.34 -2.73 2.96
N ILE A 18 -1.72 -1.79 2.25
CA ILE A 18 -2.11 -1.48 0.88
C ILE A 18 -1.27 -2.36 -0.04
N CYS A 19 -1.93 -3.16 -0.88
CA CYS A 19 -1.27 -4.06 -1.81
C CYS A 19 -1.34 -3.51 -3.23
N THR A 20 -0.19 -3.40 -3.88
CA THR A 20 -0.10 -3.01 -5.28
C THR A 20 0.67 -4.09 -6.04
N LEU A 21 0.04 -4.63 -7.09
CA LEU A 21 0.70 -5.50 -8.05
C LEU A 21 1.06 -4.65 -9.26
N THR A 22 2.33 -4.65 -9.64
CA THR A 22 2.79 -3.87 -10.79
C THR A 22 3.56 -4.74 -11.77
N HIS A 23 3.39 -4.43 -13.06
CA HIS A 23 4.07 -5.13 -14.16
C HIS A 23 4.39 -4.12 -15.24
N ASN A 24 5.67 -3.79 -15.41
CA ASN A 24 6.16 -2.84 -16.40
C ASN A 24 5.48 -1.45 -16.30
N ARG A 25 5.02 -1.07 -15.11
CA ARG A 25 4.32 0.19 -14.86
C ARG A 25 4.87 0.97 -13.67
N ALA A 26 6.13 0.74 -13.37
CA ALA A 26 6.74 1.38 -12.17
C ALA A 26 6.68 2.91 -12.22
N HIS A 27 6.58 3.49 -13.42
CA HIS A 27 6.45 4.93 -13.58
C HIS A 27 5.16 5.52 -13.00
N PHE A 28 4.15 4.66 -12.73
CA PHE A 28 2.93 5.09 -12.05
C PHE A 28 3.06 5.11 -10.51
N LEU A 29 4.07 4.44 -9.96
CA LEU A 29 4.21 4.30 -8.52
C LEU A 29 4.37 5.64 -7.78
N PRO A 30 5.12 6.63 -8.28
CA PRO A 30 5.21 7.91 -7.60
C PRO A 30 3.86 8.62 -7.44
N ARG A 31 2.99 8.51 -8.44
CA ARG A 31 1.64 9.07 -8.34
C ARG A 31 0.79 8.33 -7.30
N LEU A 32 0.88 7.01 -7.28
CA LEU A 32 0.18 6.20 -6.29
C LEU A 32 0.69 6.50 -4.88
N GLN A 33 1.99 6.70 -4.73
CA GLN A 33 2.56 7.09 -3.44
C GLN A 33 1.94 8.39 -2.94
N ARG A 34 1.78 9.39 -3.81
CA ARG A 34 1.12 10.64 -3.44
C ARG A 34 -0.33 10.42 -3.01
N CYS A 35 -1.04 9.51 -3.67
CA CYS A 35 -2.40 9.16 -3.27
C CYS A 35 -2.42 8.53 -1.89
N ILE A 36 -1.47 7.66 -1.58
CA ILE A 36 -1.39 6.99 -0.27
C ILE A 36 -1.04 8.01 0.82
N GLU A 37 -0.09 8.89 0.55
CA GLU A 37 0.32 9.92 1.51
C GLU A 37 -0.80 10.93 1.78
N SER A 38 -1.76 11.03 0.87
CA SER A 38 -2.91 11.93 1.00
C SER A 38 -4.11 11.29 1.67
N GLN A 39 -4.03 10.02 2.04
CA GLN A 39 -5.13 9.34 2.70
C GLN A 39 -5.44 9.97 4.07
N THR A 40 -6.73 10.01 4.40
CA THR A 40 -7.18 10.52 5.71
C THR A 40 -6.90 9.57 6.84
N TYR A 41 -6.53 8.34 6.54
CA TYR A 41 -6.16 7.34 7.52
C TYR A 41 -4.73 7.61 8.02
N PRO A 42 -4.41 7.36 9.32
CA PRO A 42 -3.07 7.60 9.85
C PRO A 42 -2.00 6.83 9.09
N LEU A 43 -0.99 7.51 8.58
CA LEU A 43 0.07 6.87 7.78
C LEU A 43 0.91 5.88 8.58
N ASP A 44 1.10 6.12 9.87
CA ASP A 44 1.83 5.20 10.73
C ASP A 44 1.10 3.88 10.96
N LYS A 45 -0.17 3.80 10.55
CA LYS A 45 -0.98 2.58 10.56
C LYS A 45 -1.10 1.93 9.17
N ILE A 46 -0.42 2.48 8.18
CA ILE A 46 -0.43 1.97 6.81
C ILE A 46 0.96 1.43 6.47
N GLU A 47 1.00 0.25 5.87
CA GLU A 47 2.16 -0.22 5.14
C GLU A 47 1.76 -0.37 3.68
N TRP A 48 2.68 -0.06 2.78
CA TRP A 48 2.46 -0.22 1.35
C TRP A 48 3.32 -1.39 0.86
N VAL A 49 2.67 -2.44 0.40
CA VAL A 49 3.33 -3.65 -0.11
C VAL A 49 3.23 -3.61 -1.63
N ILE A 50 4.38 -3.55 -2.30
CA ILE A 50 4.47 -3.51 -3.74
C ILE A 50 5.10 -4.80 -4.22
N LEU A 51 4.39 -5.53 -5.08
CA LEU A 51 4.88 -6.74 -5.71
C LEU A 51 5.08 -6.46 -7.19
N ASP A 52 6.32 -6.59 -7.66
CA ASP A 52 6.71 -6.21 -9.01
C ASP A 52 7.25 -7.43 -9.77
N ASP A 53 6.53 -7.84 -10.80
CA ASP A 53 6.96 -8.91 -11.68
C ASP A 53 7.40 -8.42 -13.07
N SER A 54 7.82 -7.16 -13.15
CA SER A 54 8.25 -6.56 -14.40
C SER A 54 9.34 -7.38 -15.10
N THR A 55 9.22 -7.50 -16.43
CA THR A 55 10.20 -8.21 -17.23
C THR A 55 11.44 -7.38 -17.51
N THR A 56 11.29 -6.05 -17.48
CA THR A 56 12.40 -5.13 -17.67
C THR A 56 12.85 -4.59 -16.31
N TYR A 57 14.17 -4.48 -16.14
CA TYR A 57 14.70 -3.77 -14.99
C TYR A 57 14.30 -2.30 -15.14
N THR A 58 13.41 -1.89 -14.29
CA THR A 58 13.08 -0.47 -14.20
C THR A 58 13.82 0.07 -12.99
N GLU A 59 14.47 1.19 -13.15
CA GLU A 59 14.90 2.01 -12.01
C GLU A 59 13.66 2.53 -11.30
N SER A 60 12.78 1.64 -11.00
CA SER A 60 11.42 1.84 -10.54
C SER A 60 11.34 2.44 -9.18
N LEU A 61 12.46 2.67 -8.62
CA LEU A 61 12.56 3.13 -7.27
C LEU A 61 12.54 4.64 -7.22
N ARG A 62 11.67 5.23 -8.02
CA ARG A 62 11.26 6.63 -7.89
C ARG A 62 10.34 6.83 -6.70
N ILE A 63 9.92 5.74 -6.07
CA ILE A 63 9.25 5.83 -4.78
C ILE A 63 10.28 6.27 -3.75
N LYS A 64 9.89 7.26 -2.97
CA LYS A 64 10.77 7.83 -1.95
C LYS A 64 10.36 7.31 -0.59
N SER A 65 11.33 7.04 0.26
CA SER A 65 11.03 6.68 1.63
C SER A 65 10.28 7.84 2.31
N HIS A 66 9.32 7.48 3.14
CA HIS A 66 8.56 8.44 3.94
C HIS A 66 8.70 8.04 5.41
N SER A 67 8.87 9.02 6.29
CA SER A 67 9.15 8.75 7.70
C SER A 67 8.03 7.97 8.41
N ASP A 68 6.77 8.17 8.01
CA ASP A 68 5.62 7.54 8.65
C ASP A 68 5.08 6.34 7.89
N LEU A 69 5.33 6.26 6.58
CA LEU A 69 4.81 5.21 5.74
C LEU A 69 5.87 4.11 5.55
N ARG A 70 5.55 2.91 5.98
CA ARG A 70 6.42 1.75 5.74
C ARG A 70 6.15 1.22 4.34
N ILE A 71 7.21 1.03 3.56
CA ILE A 71 7.11 0.54 2.20
C ILE A 71 7.88 -0.77 2.10
N LYS A 72 7.21 -1.82 1.64
CA LYS A 72 7.81 -3.12 1.33
C LYS A 72 7.74 -3.33 -0.16
N TYR A 73 8.89 -3.39 -0.80
CA TYR A 73 8.99 -3.64 -2.24
C TYR A 73 9.62 -5.02 -2.45
N GLN A 74 8.94 -5.88 -3.20
CA GLN A 74 9.42 -7.20 -3.53
C GLN A 74 9.36 -7.41 -5.04
N ARG A 75 10.52 -7.67 -5.64
CA ARG A 75 10.60 -8.03 -7.04
C ARG A 75 10.50 -9.54 -7.20
N ILE A 76 9.77 -9.99 -8.21
CA ILE A 76 9.64 -11.40 -8.56
C ILE A 76 10.26 -11.62 -9.94
N ASN A 77 11.17 -12.58 -10.04
CA ASN A 77 11.81 -12.94 -11.31
C ASN A 77 11.08 -14.07 -12.02
N GLU A 78 10.04 -14.61 -11.42
CA GLU A 78 9.25 -15.70 -11.98
C GLU A 78 7.91 -15.20 -12.48
N LYS A 79 7.42 -15.80 -13.56
CA LYS A 79 6.08 -15.51 -14.05
C LYS A 79 5.08 -16.28 -13.20
N LEU A 80 4.38 -15.58 -12.33
CA LEU A 80 3.35 -16.17 -11.48
C LEU A 80 1.97 -15.84 -12.02
N SER A 81 1.00 -16.73 -11.73
CA SER A 81 -0.41 -16.44 -11.97
C SER A 81 -0.87 -15.28 -11.07
N LEU A 82 -1.99 -14.66 -11.42
CA LEU A 82 -2.57 -13.60 -10.59
C LEU A 82 -2.86 -14.09 -9.18
N GLY A 83 -3.41 -15.32 -9.05
CA GLY A 83 -3.68 -15.91 -7.75
C GLY A 83 -2.43 -16.13 -6.91
N ALA A 84 -1.35 -16.60 -7.54
CA ALA A 84 -0.07 -16.80 -6.86
C ALA A 84 0.53 -15.47 -6.39
N LYS A 85 0.42 -14.42 -7.21
CA LYS A 85 0.87 -13.08 -6.84
C LYS A 85 0.11 -12.55 -5.64
N ARG A 86 -1.21 -12.71 -5.64
CA ARG A 86 -2.06 -12.28 -4.52
C ARG A 86 -1.71 -13.03 -3.24
N ASN A 87 -1.50 -14.33 -3.33
CA ASN A 87 -1.10 -15.12 -2.16
C ASN A 87 0.26 -14.67 -1.61
N LEU A 88 1.20 -14.37 -2.49
CA LEU A 88 2.51 -13.88 -2.07
C LEU A 88 2.40 -12.50 -1.43
N SER A 89 1.62 -11.59 -2.02
CA SER A 89 1.42 -10.26 -1.45
C SER A 89 0.76 -10.33 -0.07
N HIS A 90 -0.18 -11.25 0.12
CA HIS A 90 -0.82 -11.45 1.43
C HIS A 90 0.18 -11.91 2.48
N LYS A 91 1.13 -12.76 2.11
CA LYS A 91 2.19 -13.20 3.04
C LYS A 91 3.10 -12.06 3.46
N LEU A 92 3.28 -11.07 2.60
CA LEU A 92 4.10 -9.91 2.91
C LEU A 92 3.36 -8.86 3.73
N CYS A 93 2.03 -8.95 3.78
CA CYS A 93 1.20 -8.01 4.53
C CYS A 93 1.19 -8.35 6.02
N SER A 94 1.38 -7.34 6.85
CA SER A 94 1.29 -7.47 8.29
C SER A 94 0.06 -6.77 8.89
N GLY A 95 -0.68 -6.03 8.07
CA GLY A 95 -1.88 -5.33 8.52
C GLY A 95 -3.06 -6.27 8.77
N GLU A 96 -3.97 -5.83 9.61
CA GLU A 96 -5.21 -6.56 9.89
C GLU A 96 -6.19 -6.49 8.72
N ILE A 97 -6.10 -5.42 7.94
CA ILE A 97 -6.97 -5.16 6.80
C ILE A 97 -6.08 -4.98 5.57
N ILE A 98 -6.47 -5.61 4.47
CA ILE A 98 -5.75 -5.50 3.20
C ILE A 98 -6.62 -4.72 2.22
N VAL A 99 -6.05 -3.66 1.66
CA VAL A 99 -6.70 -2.82 0.65
C VAL A 99 -5.88 -2.88 -0.63
N TYR A 100 -6.52 -3.24 -1.73
CA TYR A 100 -5.84 -3.26 -3.03
C TYR A 100 -5.92 -1.89 -3.67
N MET A 101 -4.79 -1.41 -4.16
CA MET A 101 -4.71 -0.21 -4.99
C MET A 101 -3.90 -0.53 -6.23
N ASP A 102 -4.53 -0.38 -7.40
CA ASP A 102 -3.86 -0.61 -8.68
C ASP A 102 -2.90 0.54 -8.99
N ASP A 103 -1.82 0.23 -9.69
CA ASP A 103 -0.76 1.20 -9.99
C ASP A 103 -1.20 2.32 -10.92
N ASP A 104 -2.20 2.09 -11.77
CA ASP A 104 -2.67 3.03 -12.79
C ASP A 104 -3.96 3.77 -12.42
N ASP A 105 -4.52 3.50 -11.24
CA ASP A 105 -5.76 4.15 -10.80
C ASP A 105 -5.47 5.36 -9.90
N TYR A 106 -6.49 6.21 -9.77
CA TYR A 106 -6.48 7.32 -8.84
C TYR A 106 -7.48 7.05 -7.72
N TYR A 107 -7.06 7.29 -6.48
CA TYR A 107 -7.88 7.02 -5.32
C TYR A 107 -8.11 8.29 -4.52
N PHE A 108 -9.36 8.48 -4.10
CA PHE A 108 -9.71 9.58 -3.22
C PHE A 108 -9.07 9.41 -1.85
N SER A 109 -8.94 10.52 -1.11
CA SER A 109 -8.28 10.54 0.18
C SER A 109 -8.96 9.66 1.24
N GLU A 110 -10.24 9.32 1.05
CA GLU A 110 -11.01 8.51 1.98
C GLU A 110 -11.03 7.02 1.64
N ARG A 111 -10.26 6.59 0.63
CA ARG A 111 -10.30 5.19 0.15
C ARG A 111 -10.01 4.20 1.27
N VAL A 112 -8.96 4.45 2.05
CA VAL A 112 -8.58 3.55 3.15
C VAL A 112 -9.57 3.65 4.30
N SER A 113 -9.96 4.86 4.66
CA SER A 113 -10.93 5.08 5.75
C SER A 113 -12.25 4.36 5.49
N HIS A 114 -12.72 4.37 4.25
CA HIS A 114 -13.97 3.68 3.88
C HIS A 114 -13.83 2.16 3.87
N ALA A 115 -12.63 1.64 3.61
CA ALA A 115 -12.39 0.20 3.59
C ALA A 115 -12.34 -0.38 5.01
N VAL A 116 -12.01 0.45 5.98
CA VAL A 116 -11.97 0.05 7.39
C VAL A 116 -13.34 0.18 8.03
#